data_87d7a6e0be352eaea25bb23288a33c2a
#
_entry.id   87d7a6e0be352eaea25bb23288a33c2a
#
_cell.length_a   1.000
_cell.length_b   1.000
_cell.length_c   1.000
_cell.angle_alpha   90.00
_cell.angle_beta   90.00
_cell.angle_gamma   90.00
#
_symmetry.space_group_name_H-M   'P 1'
#
loop_
_entity.id
_entity.type
_entity.pdbx_description
1 polymer ?
#
loop_
_entity_poly.entity_id
_entity_poly.type
_entity_poly.pdbx_seq_one_letter_code
_entity_poly.pdbx_strand_id
1 'polypeptide(L)'
;KVRTNLQAELTQIKLTNEKISSENYQLKAQLTAQTKVIEIAKSELAATKLLITADNFRVDVLKPNTKVTAKAKKANELVVSFNLPMALKSYTKQEVFMSITDLNGNPMKGELGSQVIKTKEMSFQIPVYATTTVNFDQAPQKVKMTFKPTQKVAPGEYRISIYTLTAYLGSTEVSLRNSFLFF
;
A
#
# COMPACT_ATOMS: atom_id res chain seq x y z
N LYS A 1 45.70 4.37 -61.93
CA LYS A 1 45.75 4.96 -60.57
C LYS A 1 44.34 5.23 -60.02
N VAL A 2 43.41 5.90 -60.76
CA VAL A 2 42.05 6.21 -60.30
C VAL A 2 41.24 4.93 -60.02
N ARG A 3 41.27 3.92 -60.93
CA ARG A 3 40.55 2.64 -60.79
C ARG A 3 41.02 1.83 -59.58
N THR A 4 42.31 1.86 -59.26
CA THR A 4 42.88 1.15 -58.11
C THR A 4 42.45 1.80 -56.77
N ASN A 5 42.38 3.14 -56.71
CA ASN A 5 41.92 3.87 -55.55
C ASN A 5 40.42 3.62 -55.30
N LEU A 6 39.58 3.69 -56.33
CA LEU A 6 38.14 3.39 -56.24
C LEU A 6 37.87 1.95 -55.77
N GLN A 7 38.67 0.99 -56.21
CA GLN A 7 38.56 -0.39 -55.74
C GLN A 7 38.92 -0.55 -54.25
N ALA A 8 39.96 0.15 -53.79
CA ALA A 8 40.37 0.17 -52.40
C ALA A 8 39.28 0.82 -51.51
N GLU A 9 38.71 1.95 -51.92
CA GLU A 9 37.60 2.60 -51.23
C GLU A 9 36.35 1.72 -51.13
N LEU A 10 35.98 1.04 -52.20
CA LEU A 10 34.85 0.12 -52.25
C LEU A 10 35.03 -1.06 -51.30
N THR A 11 36.24 -1.59 -51.20
CA THR A 11 36.57 -2.65 -50.23
C THR A 11 36.47 -2.14 -48.79
N GLN A 12 36.99 -0.94 -48.54
CA GLN A 12 36.92 -0.30 -47.21
C GLN A 12 35.46 -0.06 -46.77
N ILE A 13 34.63 0.43 -47.68
CA ILE A 13 33.20 0.66 -47.43
C ILE A 13 32.49 -0.63 -47.12
N LYS A 14 32.77 -1.69 -47.87
CA LYS A 14 32.18 -3.03 -47.57
C LYS A 14 32.55 -3.52 -46.19
N LEU A 15 33.83 -3.48 -45.82
CA LEU A 15 34.29 -3.88 -44.47
C LEU A 15 33.63 -3.04 -43.36
N THR A 16 33.50 -1.76 -43.58
CA THR A 16 32.85 -0.87 -42.63
C THR A 16 31.35 -1.18 -42.47
N ASN A 17 30.68 -1.45 -43.61
CA ASN A 17 29.24 -1.86 -43.57
C ASN A 17 29.03 -3.20 -42.87
N GLU A 18 29.91 -4.18 -43.08
CA GLU A 18 29.83 -5.46 -42.36
C GLU A 18 30.03 -5.30 -40.87
N LYS A 19 31.01 -4.45 -40.49
CA LYS A 19 31.26 -4.12 -39.08
C LYS A 19 30.04 -3.42 -38.44
N ILE A 20 29.49 -2.40 -39.08
CA ILE A 20 28.28 -1.70 -38.60
C ILE A 20 27.09 -2.64 -38.51
N SER A 21 26.92 -3.54 -39.47
CA SER A 21 25.86 -4.52 -39.45
C SER A 21 25.97 -5.48 -38.25
N SER A 22 27.18 -5.95 -37.96
CA SER A 22 27.49 -6.80 -36.80
C SER A 22 27.25 -6.06 -35.48
N GLU A 23 27.72 -4.83 -35.37
CA GLU A 23 27.50 -3.99 -34.18
C GLU A 23 26.01 -3.70 -33.96
N ASN A 24 25.26 -3.41 -35.02
CA ASN A 24 23.80 -3.24 -34.94
C ASN A 24 23.08 -4.49 -34.46
N TYR A 25 23.50 -5.66 -34.91
CA TYR A 25 22.93 -6.93 -34.45
C TYR A 25 23.20 -7.14 -32.94
N GLN A 26 24.43 -6.90 -32.50
CA GLN A 26 24.82 -7.01 -31.10
C GLN A 26 24.04 -6.01 -30.22
N LEU A 27 23.93 -4.73 -30.64
CA LEU A 27 23.18 -3.72 -29.93
C LEU A 27 21.69 -4.06 -29.82
N LYS A 28 21.07 -4.60 -30.87
CA LYS A 28 19.69 -5.07 -30.86
C LYS A 28 19.51 -6.21 -29.86
N ALA A 29 20.43 -7.16 -29.81
CA ALA A 29 20.40 -8.28 -28.87
C ALA A 29 20.52 -7.78 -27.41
N GLN A 30 21.44 -6.84 -27.15
CA GLN A 30 21.61 -6.23 -25.84
C GLN A 30 20.37 -5.44 -25.43
N LEU A 31 19.77 -4.66 -26.31
CA LEU A 31 18.54 -3.92 -26.06
C LEU A 31 17.40 -4.86 -25.66
N THR A 32 17.23 -5.96 -26.39
CA THR A 32 16.22 -6.97 -26.10
C THR A 32 16.45 -7.62 -24.73
N ALA A 33 17.69 -7.94 -24.38
CA ALA A 33 18.03 -8.50 -23.09
C ALA A 33 17.76 -7.50 -21.94
N GLN A 34 18.15 -6.24 -22.10
CA GLN A 34 17.90 -5.19 -21.12
C GLN A 34 16.40 -4.92 -20.94
N THR A 35 15.62 -4.92 -22.02
CA THR A 35 14.15 -4.75 -21.96
C THR A 35 13.51 -5.86 -21.13
N LYS A 36 13.92 -7.11 -21.30
CA LYS A 36 13.45 -8.24 -20.48
C LYS A 36 13.80 -8.06 -19.01
N VAL A 37 15.02 -7.63 -18.69
CA VAL A 37 15.43 -7.38 -17.30
C VAL A 37 14.58 -6.28 -16.68
N ILE A 38 14.30 -5.20 -17.41
CA ILE A 38 13.44 -4.10 -16.94
C ILE A 38 12.00 -4.59 -16.72
N GLU A 39 11.46 -5.45 -17.58
CA GLU A 39 10.12 -6.01 -17.39
C GLU A 39 10.04 -6.91 -16.16
N ILE A 40 11.04 -7.76 -15.94
CA ILE A 40 11.13 -8.59 -14.74
C ILE A 40 11.22 -7.72 -13.49
N ALA A 41 12.13 -6.74 -13.47
CA ALA A 41 12.27 -5.83 -12.35
C ALA A 41 11.00 -5.02 -12.06
N LYS A 42 10.27 -4.59 -13.10
CA LYS A 42 8.96 -3.94 -12.94
C LYS A 42 7.91 -4.88 -12.35
N SER A 43 7.89 -6.15 -12.78
CA SER A 43 6.94 -7.14 -12.24
C SER A 43 7.26 -7.47 -10.77
N GLU A 44 8.52 -7.64 -10.42
CA GLU A 44 8.97 -7.85 -9.05
C GLU A 44 8.68 -6.64 -8.15
N LEU A 45 8.94 -5.42 -8.63
CA LEU A 45 8.61 -4.20 -7.93
C LEU A 45 7.09 -4.06 -7.72
N ALA A 46 6.29 -4.44 -8.72
CA ALA A 46 4.83 -4.45 -8.61
C ALA A 46 4.34 -5.50 -7.61
N ALA A 47 4.96 -6.68 -7.56
CA ALA A 47 4.67 -7.72 -6.56
C ALA A 47 5.07 -7.27 -5.16
N THR A 48 6.23 -6.63 -5.00
CA THR A 48 6.69 -6.09 -3.70
C THR A 48 5.80 -4.93 -3.22
N LYS A 49 5.29 -4.08 -4.11
CA LYS A 49 4.29 -3.04 -3.75
C LYS A 49 2.98 -3.60 -3.20
N LEU A 50 2.62 -4.82 -3.56
CA LEU A 50 1.42 -5.51 -3.04
C LEU A 50 1.61 -6.04 -1.62
N LEU A 51 2.83 -6.10 -1.12
CA LEU A 51 3.20 -6.63 0.19
C LEU A 51 3.53 -5.56 1.22
N ILE A 52 3.17 -4.28 0.99
CA ILE A 52 3.23 -3.28 2.04
C ILE A 52 2.12 -3.61 3.03
N THR A 53 2.48 -4.34 4.07
CA THR A 53 1.62 -4.61 5.20
C THR A 53 2.07 -3.77 6.39
N ALA A 54 1.11 -3.19 7.08
CA ALA A 54 1.38 -2.55 8.37
C ALA A 54 1.60 -3.63 9.43
N ASP A 55 2.39 -3.33 10.43
CA ASP A 55 2.66 -4.19 11.57
C ASP A 55 2.48 -3.47 12.91
N ASN A 56 2.71 -4.19 14.02
CA ASN A 56 2.63 -3.64 15.39
C ASN A 56 1.32 -2.88 15.67
N PHE A 57 0.20 -3.44 15.22
CA PHE A 57 -1.11 -2.88 15.48
C PHE A 57 -1.41 -2.84 16.97
N ARG A 58 -1.85 -1.69 17.45
CA ARG A 58 -2.33 -1.49 18.80
C ARG A 58 -3.61 -0.68 18.77
N VAL A 59 -4.61 -1.13 19.53
CA VAL A 59 -5.88 -0.44 19.72
C VAL A 59 -6.03 -0.06 21.17
N ASP A 60 -6.18 1.23 21.44
CA ASP A 60 -6.52 1.78 22.76
C ASP A 60 -7.93 2.36 22.70
N VAL A 61 -8.85 1.81 23.47
CA VAL A 61 -10.19 2.37 23.64
C VAL A 61 -10.18 3.27 24.88
N LEU A 62 -10.47 4.55 24.70
CA LEU A 62 -10.34 5.56 25.74
C LEU A 62 -11.69 6.00 26.28
N LYS A 63 -11.76 6.26 27.58
CA LYS A 63 -12.85 6.99 28.25
C LYS A 63 -12.71 8.48 28.00
N PRO A 64 -13.71 9.32 28.37
CA PRO A 64 -13.61 10.78 28.32
C PRO A 64 -12.41 11.34 29.08
N ASN A 65 -11.94 10.67 30.14
CA ASN A 65 -10.76 11.06 30.93
C ASN A 65 -9.46 10.41 30.43
N THR A 66 -9.39 10.00 29.17
CA THR A 66 -8.23 9.40 28.49
C THR A 66 -7.72 8.08 29.05
N LYS A 67 -8.38 7.50 30.07
CA LYS A 67 -8.01 6.18 30.61
C LYS A 67 -8.52 5.06 29.70
N VAL A 68 -7.69 4.05 29.48
CA VAL A 68 -8.03 2.87 28.67
C VAL A 68 -9.20 2.09 29.30
N THR A 69 -10.06 1.56 28.45
CA THR A 69 -11.21 0.76 28.87
C THR A 69 -11.53 -0.33 27.84
N ALA A 70 -12.02 -1.45 28.31
CA ALA A 70 -12.65 -2.47 27.45
C ALA A 70 -14.20 -2.45 27.56
N LYS A 71 -14.79 -1.47 28.28
CA LYS A 71 -16.24 -1.37 28.47
C LYS A 71 -16.87 -0.56 27.35
N ALA A 72 -17.71 -1.18 26.51
CA ALA A 72 -18.36 -0.53 25.38
C ALA A 72 -19.09 0.76 25.75
N LYS A 73 -19.89 0.76 26.83
CA LYS A 73 -20.63 1.95 27.31
C LYS A 73 -19.74 3.14 27.71
N LYS A 74 -18.43 2.91 27.96
CA LYS A 74 -17.46 3.94 28.37
C LYS A 74 -16.50 4.29 27.25
N ALA A 75 -16.61 3.67 26.08
CA ALA A 75 -15.80 3.98 24.91
C ALA A 75 -16.19 5.37 24.39
N ASN A 76 -15.24 6.29 24.41
CA ASN A 76 -15.39 7.66 23.90
C ASN A 76 -14.52 7.90 22.68
N GLU A 77 -13.41 7.18 22.58
CA GLU A 77 -12.44 7.34 21.52
C GLU A 77 -11.74 6.01 21.28
N LEU A 78 -11.59 5.63 20.02
CA LEU A 78 -10.75 4.51 19.58
C LEU A 78 -9.51 5.09 18.93
N VAL A 79 -8.35 4.70 19.43
CA VAL A 79 -7.06 5.10 18.92
C VAL A 79 -6.36 3.86 18.38
N VAL A 80 -6.09 3.87 17.09
CA VAL A 80 -5.38 2.78 16.40
C VAL A 80 -4.00 3.28 16.04
N SER A 81 -2.98 2.57 16.44
CA SER A 81 -1.60 2.85 16.04
C SER A 81 -0.98 1.61 15.39
N PHE A 82 -0.18 1.82 14.37
CA PHE A 82 0.53 0.78 13.64
C PHE A 82 1.80 1.36 13.02
N ASN A 83 2.73 0.50 12.65
CA ASN A 83 3.91 0.89 11.91
C ASN A 83 3.69 0.60 10.43
N LEU A 84 4.10 1.53 9.60
CA LEU A 84 4.29 1.31 8.17
C LEU A 84 5.76 1.03 7.93
N PRO A 85 6.12 -0.13 7.39
CA PRO A 85 7.49 -0.41 6.99
C PRO A 85 7.90 0.57 5.89
N MET A 86 9.21 0.73 5.70
CA MET A 86 9.74 1.53 4.61
C MET A 86 9.27 0.96 3.28
N ALA A 87 8.37 1.67 2.61
CA ALA A 87 7.95 1.30 1.27
C ALA A 87 9.10 1.61 0.31
N LEU A 88 9.65 0.58 -0.29
CA LEU A 88 10.62 0.74 -1.35
C LEU A 88 10.01 1.57 -2.48
N LYS A 89 10.38 2.87 -2.53
CA LYS A 89 10.19 3.80 -3.65
C LYS A 89 8.75 4.14 -4.06
N SER A 90 7.88 4.49 -3.13
CA SER A 90 6.68 5.24 -3.49
C SER A 90 6.78 6.65 -2.89
N TYR A 91 7.33 7.60 -3.64
CA TYR A 91 7.49 9.01 -3.25
C TYR A 91 6.16 9.78 -3.21
N THR A 92 5.05 9.13 -2.93
CA THR A 92 3.74 9.76 -3.00
C THR A 92 3.05 9.76 -1.64
N LYS A 93 2.49 10.90 -1.31
CA LYS A 93 1.51 11.01 -0.23
C LYS A 93 0.30 10.15 -0.61
N GLN A 94 -0.13 9.28 0.29
CA GLN A 94 -1.31 8.46 0.10
C GLN A 94 -2.27 8.66 1.27
N GLU A 95 -3.54 8.63 0.97
CA GLU A 95 -4.58 8.59 1.99
C GLU A 95 -4.72 7.16 2.52
N VAL A 96 -4.81 7.07 3.83
CA VAL A 96 -5.01 5.83 4.58
C VAL A 96 -6.37 5.90 5.24
N PHE A 97 -7.17 4.87 5.06
CA PHE A 97 -8.54 4.77 5.55
C PHE A 97 -8.64 3.70 6.63
N MET A 98 -9.35 4.02 7.70
CA MET A 98 -9.69 3.09 8.75
C MET A 98 -11.13 2.63 8.62
N SER A 99 -11.34 1.33 8.53
CA SER A 99 -12.65 0.67 8.52
C SER A 99 -12.85 -0.13 9.79
N ILE A 100 -14.06 -0.12 10.35
CA ILE A 100 -14.43 -0.86 11.56
C ILE A 100 -15.69 -1.67 11.28
N THR A 101 -15.59 -2.99 11.41
CA THR A 101 -16.72 -3.91 11.24
C THR A 101 -16.78 -4.87 12.41
N ASP A 102 -17.94 -5.49 12.64
CA ASP A 102 -18.01 -6.68 13.47
C ASP A 102 -17.37 -7.88 12.74
N LEU A 103 -17.31 -9.05 13.40
CA LEU A 103 -16.74 -10.26 12.77
C LEU A 103 -17.58 -10.80 11.60
N ASN A 104 -18.83 -10.39 11.48
CA ASN A 104 -19.71 -10.74 10.36
C ASN A 104 -19.59 -9.77 9.18
N GLY A 105 -18.73 -8.73 9.30
CA GLY A 105 -18.51 -7.72 8.26
C GLY A 105 -19.51 -6.55 8.32
N ASN A 106 -20.42 -6.49 9.31
CA ASN A 106 -21.33 -5.36 9.43
C ASN A 106 -20.61 -4.14 9.97
N PRO A 107 -20.85 -2.94 9.39
CA PRO A 107 -20.21 -1.71 9.84
C PRO A 107 -20.63 -1.36 11.28
N MET A 108 -19.70 -0.86 12.07
CA MET A 108 -20.01 -0.25 13.36
C MET A 108 -20.78 1.05 13.10
N LYS A 109 -21.79 1.36 13.93
CA LYS A 109 -22.56 2.62 13.76
C LYS A 109 -21.67 3.85 13.95
N GLY A 110 -21.89 4.88 13.13
CA GLY A 110 -21.20 6.18 13.21
C GLY A 110 -20.05 6.35 12.21
N GLU A 111 -20.12 5.66 11.08
CA GLU A 111 -19.21 5.86 9.94
C GLU A 111 -19.30 7.31 9.41
N LEU A 112 -18.17 7.84 8.98
CA LEU A 112 -18.06 9.17 8.36
C LEU A 112 -18.51 9.16 6.89
N GLY A 113 -18.52 7.98 6.28
CA GLY A 113 -18.85 7.77 4.87
C GLY A 113 -18.36 6.42 4.38
N SER A 114 -18.26 6.26 3.09
CA SER A 114 -17.74 5.05 2.47
C SER A 114 -16.72 5.37 1.39
N GLN A 115 -15.76 4.47 1.19
CA GLN A 115 -14.71 4.58 0.18
C GLN A 115 -14.64 3.31 -0.66
N VAL A 116 -14.46 3.49 -1.97
CA VAL A 116 -14.20 2.38 -2.89
C VAL A 116 -12.71 2.12 -2.94
N ILE A 117 -12.32 0.93 -2.57
CA ILE A 117 -10.94 0.44 -2.67
C ILE A 117 -10.81 -0.37 -3.95
N LYS A 118 -9.82 -0.03 -4.77
CA LYS A 118 -9.54 -0.71 -6.05
C LYS A 118 -8.21 -1.44 -5.96
N THR A 119 -8.24 -2.70 -5.57
CA THR A 119 -7.07 -3.58 -5.63
C THR A 119 -6.87 -4.09 -7.06
N LYS A 120 -5.79 -4.81 -7.33
CA LYS A 120 -5.56 -5.43 -8.64
C LYS A 120 -6.59 -6.50 -8.98
N GLU A 121 -7.13 -7.16 -7.96
CA GLU A 121 -8.00 -8.32 -8.13
C GLU A 121 -9.48 -7.95 -8.08
N MET A 122 -9.83 -6.96 -7.26
CA MET A 122 -11.23 -6.60 -7.03
C MET A 122 -11.41 -5.13 -6.64
N SER A 123 -12.64 -4.67 -6.80
CA SER A 123 -13.10 -3.37 -6.30
C SER A 123 -14.22 -3.60 -5.30
N PHE A 124 -14.12 -3.02 -4.10
CA PHE A 124 -15.11 -3.16 -3.05
C PHE A 124 -15.23 -1.87 -2.24
N GLN A 125 -16.38 -1.70 -1.60
CA GLN A 125 -16.67 -0.53 -0.79
C GLN A 125 -16.46 -0.84 0.68
N ILE A 126 -15.84 0.09 1.41
CA ILE A 126 -15.63 -0.01 2.86
C ILE A 126 -16.29 1.15 3.58
N PRO A 127 -16.80 0.96 4.81
CA PRO A 127 -17.18 2.06 5.69
C PRO A 127 -15.90 2.74 6.23
N VAL A 128 -15.89 4.07 6.28
CA VAL A 128 -14.73 4.88 6.72
C VAL A 128 -15.04 5.55 8.05
N TYR A 129 -14.14 5.39 9.02
CA TYR A 129 -14.22 5.96 10.37
C TYR A 129 -13.16 7.00 10.65
N ALA A 130 -12.03 6.92 9.98
CA ALA A 130 -10.98 7.92 10.00
C ALA A 130 -10.17 7.88 8.72
N THR A 131 -9.59 9.03 8.36
CA THR A 131 -8.67 9.15 7.23
C THR A 131 -7.43 9.91 7.70
N THR A 132 -6.29 9.52 7.22
CA THR A 132 -5.02 10.25 7.43
C THR A 132 -4.18 10.18 6.16
N THR A 133 -3.32 11.18 5.98
CA THR A 133 -2.37 11.19 4.86
C THR A 133 -1.01 10.78 5.38
N VAL A 134 -0.40 9.81 4.72
CA VAL A 134 0.91 9.27 5.06
C VAL A 134 1.86 9.42 3.88
N ASN A 135 3.10 9.74 4.19
CA ASN A 135 4.17 9.83 3.20
C ASN A 135 4.95 8.50 3.20
N PHE A 136 4.85 7.74 2.10
CA PHE A 136 5.47 6.40 2.03
C PHE A 136 6.96 6.42 1.68
N ASP A 137 7.59 7.58 1.57
CA ASP A 137 9.02 7.75 1.22
C ASP A 137 9.97 7.79 2.42
N GLN A 138 9.43 7.89 3.61
CA GLN A 138 10.22 8.02 4.84
C GLN A 138 10.50 6.66 5.47
N ALA A 139 11.54 6.62 6.31
CA ALA A 139 11.86 5.51 7.20
C ALA A 139 10.61 4.99 7.95
N PRO A 140 10.64 3.78 8.52
CA PRO A 140 9.48 3.21 9.21
C PRO A 140 8.76 4.22 10.08
N GLN A 141 7.48 4.47 9.78
CA GLN A 141 6.70 5.51 10.47
C GLN A 141 5.64 4.86 11.33
N LYS A 142 5.46 5.44 12.52
CA LYS A 142 4.32 5.10 13.36
C LYS A 142 3.14 6.00 13.00
N VAL A 143 2.07 5.38 12.51
CA VAL A 143 0.82 6.06 12.17
C VAL A 143 -0.15 5.91 13.33
N LYS A 144 -0.88 6.98 13.62
CA LYS A 144 -1.95 7.00 14.61
C LYS A 144 -3.21 7.54 13.98
N MET A 145 -4.30 6.76 14.07
CA MET A 145 -5.62 7.16 13.61
C MET A 145 -6.59 7.16 14.78
N THR A 146 -7.50 8.09 14.79
CA THR A 146 -8.43 8.29 15.91
C THR A 146 -9.85 8.36 15.39
N PHE A 147 -10.76 7.64 16.05
CA PHE A 147 -12.19 7.71 15.81
C PHE A 147 -12.94 8.02 17.10
N LYS A 148 -13.84 8.99 17.05
CA LYS A 148 -14.75 9.33 18.15
C LYS A 148 -16.16 8.91 17.78
N PRO A 149 -16.70 7.83 18.39
CA PRO A 149 -18.04 7.39 18.11
C PRO A 149 -19.07 8.48 18.46
N THR A 150 -19.95 8.79 17.53
CA THR A 150 -21.08 9.74 17.75
C THR A 150 -22.24 9.08 18.50
N GLN A 151 -22.25 7.74 18.55
CA GLN A 151 -23.26 6.94 19.23
C GLN A 151 -22.60 5.97 20.21
N LYS A 152 -23.38 5.44 21.16
CA LYS A 152 -22.89 4.42 22.08
C LYS A 152 -22.46 3.17 21.30
N VAL A 153 -21.24 2.74 21.53
CA VAL A 153 -20.71 1.51 20.93
C VAL A 153 -21.38 0.31 21.59
N ALA A 154 -21.84 -0.64 20.79
CA ALA A 154 -22.36 -1.89 21.28
C ALA A 154 -21.22 -2.80 21.80
N PRO A 155 -21.48 -3.66 22.80
CA PRO A 155 -20.54 -4.71 23.15
C PRO A 155 -20.40 -5.71 21.99
N GLY A 156 -19.19 -6.22 21.79
CA GLY A 156 -18.90 -7.17 20.72
C GLY A 156 -17.43 -7.17 20.36
N GLU A 157 -17.09 -7.97 19.40
CA GLU A 157 -15.78 -8.05 18.79
C GLU A 157 -15.79 -7.28 17.48
N TYR A 158 -14.82 -6.40 17.33
CA TYR A 158 -14.70 -5.53 16.16
C TYR A 158 -13.35 -5.75 15.50
N ARG A 159 -13.38 -5.84 14.19
CA ARG A 159 -12.19 -5.85 13.34
C ARG A 159 -11.96 -4.45 12.81
N ILE A 160 -10.76 -3.95 13.00
CA ILE A 160 -10.29 -2.65 12.51
C ILE A 160 -9.31 -2.93 11.39
N SER A 161 -9.66 -2.52 10.19
CA SER A 161 -8.91 -2.77 8.96
C SER A 161 -8.40 -1.45 8.37
N ILE A 162 -7.17 -1.45 7.91
CA ILE A 162 -6.49 -0.28 7.36
C ILE A 162 -6.25 -0.49 5.87
N TYR A 163 -6.60 0.53 5.07
CA TYR A 163 -6.51 0.50 3.62
C TYR A 163 -5.86 1.75 3.07
N THR A 164 -5.24 1.64 1.90
CA THR A 164 -5.07 2.75 0.96
C THR A 164 -6.14 2.65 -0.14
N LEU A 165 -6.16 3.56 -1.10
CA LEU A 165 -7.05 3.45 -2.26
C LEU A 165 -6.85 2.17 -3.10
N THR A 166 -5.65 1.58 -3.02
CA THR A 166 -5.24 0.47 -3.89
C THR A 166 -4.78 -0.78 -3.16
N ALA A 167 -4.67 -0.74 -1.83
CA ALA A 167 -4.12 -1.84 -1.06
C ALA A 167 -4.75 -1.98 0.34
N TYR A 168 -4.85 -3.22 0.81
CA TYR A 168 -5.09 -3.56 2.20
C TYR A 168 -3.75 -3.57 2.94
N LEU A 169 -3.64 -2.85 4.06
CA LEU A 169 -2.40 -2.72 4.84
C LEU A 169 -2.36 -3.67 6.04
N GLY A 170 -3.49 -4.12 6.52
CA GLY A 170 -3.59 -5.03 7.65
C GLY A 170 -4.80 -4.75 8.53
N SER A 171 -5.01 -5.59 9.55
CA SER A 171 -6.09 -5.43 10.53
C SER A 171 -5.69 -5.88 11.92
N THR A 172 -6.49 -5.47 12.87
CA THR A 172 -6.42 -5.91 14.26
C THR A 172 -7.83 -6.03 14.83
N GLU A 173 -7.99 -6.74 15.93
CA GLU A 173 -9.28 -6.95 16.57
C GLU A 173 -9.31 -6.32 17.95
N VAL A 174 -10.48 -5.86 18.35
CA VAL A 174 -10.73 -5.31 19.68
C VAL A 174 -12.03 -5.86 20.24
N SER A 175 -12.00 -6.37 21.46
CA SER A 175 -13.18 -6.85 22.18
C SER A 175 -13.69 -5.81 23.16
N LEU A 176 -14.95 -5.42 22.99
CA LEU A 176 -15.66 -4.49 23.87
C LEU A 176 -16.75 -5.23 24.62
N ARG A 177 -16.64 -5.24 25.95
CA ARG A 177 -17.56 -5.97 26.82
C ARG A 177 -18.60 -5.08 27.48
N ASN A 178 -19.66 -5.69 27.91
CA ASN A 178 -20.63 -5.03 28.79
C ASN A 178 -20.00 -4.59 30.11
N SER A 179 -20.53 -3.54 30.74
CA SER A 179 -20.24 -3.27 32.13
C SER A 179 -20.98 -4.32 32.95
N PHE A 180 -20.26 -5.23 33.59
CA PHE A 180 -20.87 -6.07 34.61
C PHE A 180 -21.36 -5.16 35.77
N LEU A 181 -22.64 -5.18 36.03
CA LEU A 181 -23.22 -4.81 37.32
C LEU A 181 -23.05 -6.05 38.20
N PHE A 182 -22.14 -6.02 39.14
CA PHE A 182 -22.21 -6.91 40.29
C PHE A 182 -23.36 -6.40 41.14
N PHE A 183 -24.42 -7.15 41.23
CA PHE A 183 -25.41 -7.05 42.29
C PHE A 183 -24.91 -7.86 43.46
#